data_742661529232881d9c8ce0b80874e8a0
#
_entry.id   742661529232881d9c8ce0b80874e8a0
#
_cell.length_a   1.000
_cell.length_b   1.000
_cell.length_c   1.000
_cell.angle_alpha   90.00
_cell.angle_beta   90.00
_cell.angle_gamma   90.00
#
_symmetry.space_group_name_H-M   'P 1'
#
loop_
_entity.id
_entity.type
_entity.pdbx_description
1 polymer ?
#
loop_
_entity_poly.entity_id
_entity_poly.type
_entity_poly.pdbx_seq_one_letter_code
_entity_poly.pdbx_strand_id
1 'polypeptide(L)'
;LTLFPYTTLFRSIVSLDESDSGDYNEEINERQSEKNELEITYFTELAKEEERFSKKKAAELFKNKLLDTLEPGSYGALQTIHKHLFSDIYEFAGQTRTVNFAKGNLRFVPAMYLDAALESIEKMPQSTFDEIVEKYVEMNIAHPFQKGNGRSIRIWLDQILKKELGKVIDWSLVDKEEYLTAMKVSPIKDVEIKMLLKAALTDKINNKKIFMKGVDQSYSYDGYSSYKTKEFAPKTCTKAKTKIQEVREQDEEMEQ
;
A
#
# COMPACT_ATOMS: atom_id res chain seq x y z
N LEU A 1 8.33 -29.38 -20.30
CA LEU A 1 8.83 -28.61 -19.12
C LEU A 1 7.79 -27.59 -18.78
N THR A 2 6.82 -27.96 -17.97
CA THR A 2 5.80 -27.08 -17.40
C THR A 2 6.49 -26.22 -16.36
N LEU A 3 6.67 -24.94 -16.64
CA LEU A 3 7.06 -23.94 -15.67
C LEU A 3 5.95 -23.88 -14.62
N PHE A 4 6.21 -24.39 -13.42
CA PHE A 4 5.38 -24.14 -12.27
C PHE A 4 5.34 -22.62 -12.04
N PRO A 5 4.17 -22.00 -11.90
CA PRO A 5 4.11 -20.57 -11.58
C PRO A 5 4.86 -20.33 -10.25
N TYR A 6 5.69 -19.31 -10.23
CA TYR A 6 6.51 -18.88 -9.07
C TYR A 6 5.66 -18.74 -7.79
N THR A 7 4.40 -18.40 -7.96
CA THR A 7 3.36 -18.31 -6.93
C THR A 7 3.14 -19.60 -6.15
N THR A 8 3.18 -20.77 -6.80
CA THR A 8 2.97 -22.07 -6.13
C THR A 8 4.19 -22.42 -5.26
N LEU A 9 5.40 -22.07 -5.70
CA LEU A 9 6.63 -22.31 -4.92
C LEU A 9 6.69 -21.39 -3.70
N PHE A 10 6.23 -20.14 -3.83
CA PHE A 10 6.22 -19.16 -2.74
C PHE A 10 5.12 -19.46 -1.70
N ARG A 11 3.96 -19.91 -2.15
CA ARG A 11 2.88 -20.41 -1.28
C ARG A 11 3.33 -21.59 -0.41
N SER A 12 4.18 -22.49 -0.94
CA SER A 12 4.73 -23.61 -0.16
C SER A 12 5.83 -23.18 0.82
N ILE A 13 6.59 -22.13 0.53
CA ILE A 13 7.65 -21.63 1.43
C ILE A 13 7.04 -20.89 2.63
N VAL A 14 5.97 -20.14 2.43
CA VAL A 14 5.28 -19.41 3.51
C VAL A 14 4.61 -20.36 4.51
N SER A 15 4.26 -21.60 4.09
CA SER A 15 3.60 -22.59 4.95
C SER A 15 4.54 -23.51 5.75
N LEU A 16 5.86 -23.48 5.52
CA LEU A 16 6.78 -24.49 6.05
C LEU A 16 7.73 -24.02 7.14
N ASP A 17 7.74 -22.74 7.54
CA ASP A 17 8.75 -22.26 8.48
C ASP A 17 8.14 -21.59 9.72
N GLU A 18 7.62 -22.42 10.63
CA GLU A 18 7.28 -21.99 12.01
C GLU A 18 8.51 -21.93 12.95
N SER A 19 9.72 -22.28 12.50
CA SER A 19 10.86 -22.54 13.37
C SER A 19 11.97 -21.48 13.36
N ASP A 20 11.92 -20.44 12.51
CA ASP A 20 12.95 -19.41 12.48
C ASP A 20 12.37 -17.99 12.66
N SER A 21 11.93 -17.69 13.89
CA SER A 21 11.40 -16.39 14.30
C SER A 21 12.46 -15.45 14.91
N GLY A 22 13.73 -15.77 14.79
CA GLY A 22 14.83 -14.94 15.29
C GLY A 22 15.39 -14.03 14.21
N ASP A 23 15.46 -12.75 14.44
CA ASP A 23 16.31 -11.70 13.83
C ASP A 23 15.73 -10.67 12.86
N TYR A 24 14.54 -10.79 12.28
CA TYR A 24 14.11 -9.80 11.28
C TYR A 24 13.30 -8.60 11.78
N ASN A 25 12.77 -8.68 13.01
CA ASN A 25 11.89 -7.65 13.57
C ASN A 25 12.45 -6.89 14.75
N GLU A 26 13.50 -7.39 15.41
CA GLU A 26 13.99 -6.81 16.66
C GLU A 26 14.69 -5.47 16.43
N GLU A 27 15.54 -5.32 15.44
CA GLU A 27 16.26 -4.06 15.21
C GLU A 27 15.37 -2.86 14.85
N ILE A 28 14.24 -3.09 14.14
CA ILE A 28 13.32 -2.00 13.81
C ILE A 28 12.32 -1.75 14.94
N ASN A 29 11.89 -2.79 15.65
CA ASN A 29 10.95 -2.66 16.77
C ASN A 29 11.62 -2.23 18.07
N GLU A 30 12.84 -2.66 18.38
CA GLU A 30 13.57 -2.21 19.58
C GLU A 30 13.94 -0.74 19.52
N ARG A 31 14.35 -0.23 18.38
CA ARG A 31 14.55 1.22 18.18
C ARG A 31 13.25 2.04 18.32
N GLN A 32 12.09 1.41 18.20
CA GLN A 32 10.79 2.06 18.36
C GLN A 32 10.21 1.96 19.78
N SER A 33 10.60 0.97 20.58
CA SER A 33 10.00 0.72 21.90
C SER A 33 10.63 1.51 23.06
N GLU A 34 11.86 2.01 22.92
CA GLU A 34 12.57 2.77 23.96
C GLU A 34 12.42 4.30 23.86
N LYS A 35 11.52 4.78 23.01
CA LYS A 35 11.41 6.19 22.66
C LYS A 35 10.43 6.94 23.58
N ASN A 36 10.86 8.13 24.06
CA ASN A 36 10.11 8.96 25.04
C ASN A 36 8.84 9.61 24.43
N GLU A 37 7.99 10.24 25.26
CA GLU A 37 6.72 10.88 24.87
C GLU A 37 6.86 11.91 23.73
N LEU A 38 8.00 12.56 23.57
CA LEU A 38 8.28 13.54 22.51
C LEU A 38 8.37 12.86 21.15
N GLU A 39 8.95 11.67 21.06
CA GLU A 39 9.02 10.92 19.82
C GLU A 39 7.67 10.30 19.42
N ILE A 40 6.90 9.81 20.39
CA ILE A 40 5.52 9.33 20.14
C ILE A 40 4.67 10.48 19.56
N THR A 41 4.80 11.69 20.10
CA THR A 41 4.11 12.89 19.59
C THR A 41 4.57 13.22 18.17
N TYR A 42 5.87 13.15 17.90
CA TYR A 42 6.44 13.39 16.57
C TYR A 42 5.93 12.38 15.53
N PHE A 43 5.96 11.09 15.84
CA PHE A 43 5.45 10.05 14.94
C PHE A 43 3.94 10.18 14.68
N THR A 44 3.17 10.58 15.68
CA THR A 44 1.73 10.83 15.55
C THR A 44 1.45 12.03 14.65
N GLU A 45 2.21 13.13 14.81
CA GLU A 45 2.09 14.30 13.94
C GLU A 45 2.53 14.00 12.50
N LEU A 46 3.64 13.25 12.33
CA LEU A 46 4.10 12.81 11.01
C LEU A 46 3.06 11.94 10.30
N ALA A 47 2.43 11.01 11.01
CA ALA A 47 1.38 10.18 10.45
C ALA A 47 0.15 10.99 10.01
N LYS A 48 -0.24 12.00 10.78
CA LYS A 48 -1.33 12.92 10.43
C LYS A 48 -1.01 13.76 9.20
N GLU A 49 0.20 14.30 9.13
CA GLU A 49 0.63 15.07 7.96
C GLU A 49 0.77 14.17 6.73
N GLU A 50 1.28 12.95 6.86
CA GLU A 50 1.29 11.96 5.79
C GLU A 50 -0.11 11.70 5.25
N GLU A 51 -1.06 11.45 6.13
CA GLU A 51 -2.46 11.23 5.76
C GLU A 51 -3.00 12.46 5.00
N ARG A 52 -2.80 13.64 5.53
CA ARG A 52 -3.26 14.89 4.93
C ARG A 52 -2.68 15.13 3.53
N PHE A 53 -1.36 14.99 3.38
CA PHE A 53 -0.69 15.23 2.10
C PHE A 53 -1.07 14.17 1.06
N SER A 54 -1.04 12.91 1.42
CA SER A 54 -1.35 11.84 0.46
C SER A 54 -2.82 11.84 0.04
N LYS A 55 -3.76 12.21 0.93
CA LYS A 55 -5.17 12.42 0.55
C LYS A 55 -5.34 13.58 -0.43
N LYS A 56 -4.62 14.69 -0.23
CA LYS A 56 -4.59 15.80 -1.17
C LYS A 56 -4.06 15.34 -2.53
N LYS A 57 -2.95 14.60 -2.56
CA LYS A 57 -2.36 14.04 -3.78
C LYS A 57 -3.29 13.04 -4.46
N ALA A 58 -3.99 12.20 -3.71
CA ALA A 58 -5.00 11.31 -4.28
C ALA A 58 -6.15 12.07 -4.95
N ALA A 59 -6.60 13.17 -4.36
CA ALA A 59 -7.62 14.02 -4.97
C ALA A 59 -7.12 14.70 -6.27
N GLU A 60 -5.86 15.11 -6.31
CA GLU A 60 -5.19 15.65 -7.52
C GLU A 60 -5.06 14.58 -8.60
N LEU A 61 -4.64 13.35 -8.22
CA LEU A 61 -4.51 12.19 -9.10
C LEU A 61 -5.84 11.89 -9.81
N PHE A 62 -6.95 11.89 -9.07
CA PHE A 62 -8.28 11.72 -9.63
C PHE A 62 -8.70 12.87 -10.54
N LYS A 63 -8.52 14.13 -10.08
CA LYS A 63 -8.91 15.35 -10.84
C LYS A 63 -8.17 15.46 -12.17
N ASN A 64 -6.88 15.15 -12.18
CA ASN A 64 -6.02 15.28 -13.34
C ASN A 64 -6.10 14.07 -14.28
N LYS A 65 -6.92 13.06 -13.93
CA LYS A 65 -7.06 11.81 -14.68
C LYS A 65 -5.72 11.10 -14.96
N LEU A 66 -4.76 11.24 -14.06
CA LEU A 66 -3.44 10.64 -14.22
C LEU A 66 -3.53 9.12 -14.38
N LEU A 67 -4.45 8.47 -13.66
CA LEU A 67 -4.66 7.02 -13.75
C LEU A 67 -5.05 6.56 -15.16
N ASP A 68 -5.74 7.40 -15.94
CA ASP A 68 -6.17 7.06 -17.29
C ASP A 68 -5.00 7.09 -18.31
N THR A 69 -3.84 7.66 -17.93
CA THR A 69 -2.64 7.76 -18.78
C THR A 69 -1.62 6.65 -18.50
N LEU A 70 -1.79 5.89 -17.43
CA LEU A 70 -0.87 4.84 -17.02
C LEU A 70 -1.34 3.48 -17.56
N GLU A 71 -0.38 2.59 -17.87
CA GLU A 71 -0.67 1.22 -18.29
C GLU A 71 -1.22 0.39 -17.13
N PRO A 72 -2.51 -0.01 -17.14
CA PRO A 72 -3.12 -0.71 -16.04
C PRO A 72 -2.48 -2.08 -15.79
N GLY A 73 -2.23 -2.40 -14.53
CA GLY A 73 -1.64 -3.68 -14.15
C GLY A 73 -0.12 -3.75 -14.31
N SER A 74 0.54 -2.71 -14.87
CA SER A 74 2.00 -2.63 -14.90
C SER A 74 2.57 -2.20 -13.54
N TYR A 75 3.79 -2.63 -13.25
CA TYR A 75 4.51 -2.17 -12.05
C TYR A 75 4.86 -0.68 -12.14
N GLY A 76 5.18 -0.20 -13.34
CA GLY A 76 5.44 1.22 -13.59
C GLY A 76 4.25 2.13 -13.26
N ALA A 77 3.01 1.67 -13.50
CA ALA A 77 1.82 2.38 -13.06
C ALA A 77 1.74 2.46 -11.53
N LEU A 78 1.98 1.35 -10.83
CA LEU A 78 2.01 1.31 -9.36
C LEU A 78 3.10 2.21 -8.77
N GLN A 79 4.32 2.21 -9.35
CA GLN A 79 5.40 3.12 -8.96
C GLN A 79 5.00 4.59 -9.12
N THR A 80 4.35 4.93 -10.23
CA THR A 80 3.88 6.29 -10.50
C THR A 80 2.80 6.73 -9.52
N ILE A 81 1.84 5.85 -9.22
CA ILE A 81 0.82 6.08 -8.19
C ILE A 81 1.47 6.34 -6.84
N HIS A 82 2.37 5.46 -6.41
CA HIS A 82 3.07 5.58 -5.13
C HIS A 82 3.90 6.86 -5.06
N LYS A 83 4.68 7.17 -6.10
CA LYS A 83 5.46 8.40 -6.19
C LYS A 83 4.59 9.64 -6.08
N HIS A 84 3.45 9.67 -6.80
CA HIS A 84 2.53 10.80 -6.77
C HIS A 84 1.94 11.04 -5.37
N LEU A 85 1.59 9.96 -4.65
CA LEU A 85 1.01 10.06 -3.31
C LEU A 85 2.01 10.54 -2.26
N PHE A 86 3.29 10.16 -2.37
CA PHE A 86 4.24 10.22 -1.25
C PHE A 86 5.51 11.04 -1.51
N SER A 87 5.74 11.57 -2.73
CA SER A 87 6.97 12.29 -3.07
C SER A 87 7.24 13.57 -2.25
N ASP A 88 6.19 14.15 -1.67
CA ASP A 88 6.33 15.34 -0.82
C ASP A 88 6.65 14.97 0.65
N ILE A 89 6.73 13.66 0.95
CA ILE A 89 6.88 13.13 2.32
C ILE A 89 8.10 12.22 2.40
N TYR A 90 8.30 11.34 1.42
CA TYR A 90 9.35 10.33 1.43
C TYR A 90 10.24 10.41 0.19
N GLU A 91 11.55 10.38 0.40
CA GLU A 91 12.54 10.33 -0.68
C GLU A 91 12.48 9.02 -1.48
N PHE A 92 12.11 7.92 -0.81
CA PHE A 92 11.94 6.61 -1.45
C PHE A 92 10.62 6.46 -2.22
N ALA A 93 9.81 7.51 -2.35
CA ALA A 93 8.53 7.42 -3.04
C ALA A 93 8.67 6.93 -4.49
N GLY A 94 7.99 5.83 -4.82
CA GLY A 94 8.08 5.15 -6.12
C GLY A 94 9.30 4.25 -6.28
N GLN A 95 10.18 4.14 -5.30
CA GLN A 95 11.35 3.26 -5.37
C GLN A 95 11.04 1.88 -4.76
N THR A 96 11.48 0.83 -5.44
CA THR A 96 11.43 -0.54 -4.93
C THR A 96 12.31 -0.65 -3.69
N ARG A 97 11.80 -1.27 -2.62
CA ARG A 97 12.59 -1.50 -1.40
C ARG A 97 13.75 -2.46 -1.66
N THR A 98 14.83 -2.24 -0.94
CA THR A 98 16.03 -3.08 -0.96
C THR A 98 16.19 -3.93 0.31
N VAL A 99 15.28 -3.77 1.28
CA VAL A 99 15.30 -4.47 2.58
C VAL A 99 14.14 -5.44 2.71
N ASN A 100 14.31 -6.47 3.53
CA ASN A 100 13.25 -7.43 3.83
C ASN A 100 12.23 -6.82 4.79
N PHE A 101 10.95 -7.18 4.61
CA PHE A 101 9.86 -6.74 5.48
C PHE A 101 9.01 -7.92 5.94
N ALA A 102 8.53 -7.81 7.17
CA ALA A 102 7.50 -8.67 7.73
C ALA A 102 6.48 -7.82 8.52
N LYS A 103 5.25 -8.30 8.67
CA LYS A 103 4.21 -7.68 9.50
C LYS A 103 3.57 -8.77 10.38
N GLY A 104 3.97 -8.83 11.64
CA GLY A 104 3.66 -9.96 12.51
C GLY A 104 4.24 -11.25 11.89
N ASN A 105 3.44 -12.29 11.77
CA ASN A 105 3.86 -13.57 11.16
C ASN A 105 3.79 -13.57 9.63
N LEU A 106 3.38 -12.47 8.99
CA LEU A 106 3.32 -12.39 7.53
C LEU A 106 4.65 -11.90 6.98
N ARG A 107 5.36 -12.77 6.25
CA ARG A 107 6.59 -12.42 5.52
C ARG A 107 6.23 -12.03 4.09
N PHE A 108 6.78 -10.92 3.63
CA PHE A 108 6.67 -10.49 2.23
C PHE A 108 7.79 -11.08 1.38
N VAL A 109 7.71 -10.93 0.06
CA VAL A 109 8.77 -11.40 -0.85
C VAL A 109 10.13 -10.86 -0.40
N PRO A 110 11.16 -11.70 -0.22
CA PRO A 110 12.50 -11.22 0.10
C PRO A 110 13.01 -10.25 -0.97
N ALA A 111 13.72 -9.18 -0.55
CA ALA A 111 14.17 -8.12 -1.45
C ALA A 111 14.99 -8.66 -2.64
N MET A 112 15.79 -9.69 -2.44
CA MET A 112 16.59 -10.32 -3.49
C MET A 112 15.79 -10.99 -4.61
N TYR A 113 14.51 -11.33 -4.37
CA TYR A 113 13.62 -11.95 -5.36
C TYR A 113 12.53 -10.99 -5.86
N LEU A 114 12.53 -9.75 -5.35
CA LEU A 114 11.42 -8.83 -5.56
C LEU A 114 11.28 -8.43 -7.03
N ASP A 115 12.38 -8.15 -7.73
CA ASP A 115 12.34 -7.79 -9.15
C ASP A 115 11.77 -8.92 -10.00
N ALA A 116 12.19 -10.16 -9.76
CA ALA A 116 11.66 -11.34 -10.47
C ALA A 116 10.16 -11.58 -10.15
N ALA A 117 9.75 -11.34 -8.92
CA ALA A 117 8.35 -11.45 -8.52
C ALA A 117 7.50 -10.38 -9.22
N LEU A 118 7.96 -9.13 -9.26
CA LEU A 118 7.27 -8.02 -9.91
C LEU A 118 7.12 -8.26 -11.42
N GLU A 119 8.18 -8.73 -12.08
CA GLU A 119 8.13 -9.12 -13.49
C GLU A 119 7.12 -10.25 -13.75
N SER A 120 7.04 -11.23 -12.85
CA SER A 120 6.06 -12.31 -12.94
C SER A 120 4.62 -11.79 -12.75
N ILE A 121 4.39 -10.93 -11.76
CA ILE A 121 3.08 -10.33 -11.49
C ILE A 121 2.63 -9.48 -12.68
N GLU A 122 3.53 -8.73 -13.29
CA GLU A 122 3.21 -7.89 -14.44
C GLU A 122 2.65 -8.73 -15.62
N LYS A 123 3.18 -9.94 -15.81
CA LYS A 123 2.75 -10.89 -16.85
C LYS A 123 1.46 -11.66 -16.52
N MET A 124 0.94 -11.57 -15.30
CA MET A 124 -0.30 -12.26 -14.93
C MET A 124 -1.49 -11.73 -15.74
N PRO A 125 -2.44 -12.63 -16.10
CA PRO A 125 -3.66 -12.23 -16.79
C PRO A 125 -4.50 -11.28 -15.91
N GLN A 126 -5.31 -10.45 -16.56
CA GLN A 126 -6.17 -9.45 -15.90
C GLN A 126 -7.48 -9.19 -16.66
N SER A 127 -7.96 -10.17 -17.43
CA SER A 127 -9.17 -10.02 -18.27
C SER A 127 -10.45 -10.30 -17.51
N THR A 128 -10.37 -11.02 -16.40
CA THR A 128 -11.52 -11.37 -15.55
C THR A 128 -11.34 -10.80 -14.14
N PHE A 129 -12.45 -10.69 -13.40
CA PHE A 129 -12.40 -10.24 -12.01
C PHE A 129 -11.50 -11.12 -11.15
N ASP A 130 -11.58 -12.44 -11.32
CA ASP A 130 -10.82 -13.40 -10.51
C ASP A 130 -9.32 -13.28 -10.79
N GLU A 131 -8.91 -13.14 -12.06
CA GLU A 131 -7.52 -12.89 -12.45
C GLU A 131 -6.98 -11.58 -11.89
N ILE A 132 -7.80 -10.51 -11.91
CA ILE A 132 -7.42 -9.20 -11.37
C ILE A 132 -7.20 -9.30 -9.85
N VAL A 133 -8.07 -10.01 -9.13
CA VAL A 133 -7.93 -10.17 -7.67
C VAL A 133 -6.72 -11.06 -7.35
N GLU A 134 -6.46 -12.10 -8.10
CA GLU A 134 -5.23 -12.91 -7.96
C GLU A 134 -3.98 -12.05 -8.13
N LYS A 135 -3.92 -11.25 -9.18
CA LYS A 135 -2.83 -10.31 -9.43
C LYS A 135 -2.68 -9.27 -8.30
N TYR A 136 -3.80 -8.79 -7.76
CA TYR A 136 -3.85 -7.91 -6.60
C TYR A 136 -3.29 -8.56 -5.34
N VAL A 137 -3.63 -9.81 -5.06
CA VAL A 137 -3.10 -10.59 -3.93
C VAL A 137 -1.60 -10.76 -4.05
N GLU A 138 -1.10 -11.18 -5.22
CA GLU A 138 0.34 -11.33 -5.47
C GLU A 138 1.11 -10.01 -5.29
N MET A 139 0.55 -8.89 -5.72
CA MET A 139 1.17 -7.57 -5.51
C MET A 139 1.22 -7.18 -4.02
N ASN A 140 0.20 -7.55 -3.23
CA ASN A 140 0.23 -7.35 -1.78
C ASN A 140 1.28 -8.25 -1.10
N ILE A 141 1.50 -9.48 -1.59
CA ILE A 141 2.57 -10.38 -1.11
C ILE A 141 3.95 -9.84 -1.51
N ALA A 142 4.10 -9.29 -2.71
CA ALA A 142 5.33 -8.66 -3.15
C ALA A 142 5.72 -7.48 -2.26
N HIS A 143 4.75 -6.65 -1.88
CA HIS A 143 4.93 -5.50 -0.97
C HIS A 143 6.12 -4.62 -1.36
N PRO A 144 6.11 -4.02 -2.58
CA PRO A 144 7.32 -3.50 -3.20
C PRO A 144 7.92 -2.24 -2.57
N PHE A 145 7.19 -1.51 -1.74
CA PHE A 145 7.66 -0.24 -1.17
C PHE A 145 7.93 -0.35 0.32
N GLN A 146 8.73 0.58 0.87
CA GLN A 146 9.02 0.62 2.30
C GLN A 146 7.78 0.97 3.13
N LYS A 147 6.89 1.84 2.61
CA LYS A 147 5.64 2.27 3.27
C LYS A 147 4.59 2.61 2.21
N GLY A 148 3.31 2.62 2.56
CA GLY A 148 2.24 3.05 1.65
C GLY A 148 1.76 2.02 0.64
N ASN A 149 2.22 0.77 0.69
CA ASN A 149 1.83 -0.30 -0.23
C ASN A 149 0.32 -0.46 -0.33
N GLY A 150 -0.37 -0.69 0.77
CA GLY A 150 -1.81 -0.93 0.77
C GLY A 150 -2.61 0.21 0.11
N ARG A 151 -2.19 1.46 0.31
CA ARG A 151 -2.84 2.65 -0.28
C ARG A 151 -2.66 2.71 -1.79
N SER A 152 -1.44 2.54 -2.27
CA SER A 152 -1.15 2.57 -3.71
C SER A 152 -1.67 1.34 -4.44
N ILE A 153 -1.56 0.14 -3.84
CA ILE A 153 -2.01 -1.10 -4.48
C ILE A 153 -3.54 -1.13 -4.61
N ARG A 154 -4.32 -0.56 -3.67
CA ARG A 154 -5.79 -0.44 -3.82
C ARG A 154 -6.19 0.50 -4.95
N ILE A 155 -5.50 1.63 -5.13
CA ILE A 155 -5.74 2.53 -6.28
C ILE A 155 -5.37 1.84 -7.59
N TRP A 156 -4.28 1.09 -7.61
CA TRP A 156 -3.85 0.30 -8.76
C TRP A 156 -4.86 -0.81 -9.12
N LEU A 157 -5.43 -1.50 -8.13
CA LEU A 157 -6.53 -2.45 -8.33
C LEU A 157 -7.73 -1.78 -9.02
N ASP A 158 -8.18 -0.63 -8.48
CA ASP A 158 -9.32 0.11 -9.05
C ASP A 158 -9.02 0.60 -10.47
N GLN A 159 -7.77 0.94 -10.80
CA GLN A 159 -7.35 1.29 -12.16
C GLN A 159 -7.51 0.10 -13.12
N ILE A 160 -7.08 -1.11 -12.72
CA ILE A 160 -7.22 -2.31 -13.54
C ILE A 160 -8.70 -2.64 -13.74
N LEU A 161 -9.47 -2.70 -12.65
CA LEU A 161 -10.91 -2.98 -12.71
C LEU A 161 -11.67 -1.99 -13.58
N LYS A 162 -11.33 -0.69 -13.49
CA LYS A 162 -11.92 0.36 -14.31
C LYS A 162 -11.66 0.12 -15.80
N LYS A 163 -10.43 -0.24 -16.15
CA LYS A 163 -10.03 -0.44 -17.55
C LYS A 163 -10.62 -1.70 -18.14
N GLU A 164 -10.52 -2.83 -17.44
CA GLU A 164 -10.86 -4.14 -17.96
C GLU A 164 -12.36 -4.45 -17.85
N LEU A 165 -13.00 -4.03 -16.75
CA LEU A 165 -14.37 -4.42 -16.44
C LEU A 165 -15.35 -3.24 -16.37
N GLY A 166 -14.88 -1.99 -16.47
CA GLY A 166 -15.72 -0.81 -16.29
C GLY A 166 -16.29 -0.71 -14.88
N LYS A 167 -15.58 -1.21 -13.87
CA LYS A 167 -15.99 -1.24 -12.45
C LYS A 167 -14.86 -0.77 -11.54
N VAL A 168 -15.21 -0.41 -10.31
CA VAL A 168 -14.27 -0.12 -9.20
C VAL A 168 -14.85 -0.70 -7.92
N ILE A 169 -14.05 -0.74 -6.84
CA ILE A 169 -14.53 -1.16 -5.51
C ILE A 169 -15.10 0.04 -4.76
N ASP A 170 -16.33 -0.08 -4.24
CA ASP A 170 -16.81 0.83 -3.19
C ASP A 170 -16.27 0.34 -1.84
N TRP A 171 -15.06 0.79 -1.49
CA TRP A 171 -14.38 0.41 -0.25
C TRP A 171 -15.15 0.74 1.03
N SER A 172 -16.20 1.57 0.95
CA SER A 172 -17.07 1.83 2.10
C SER A 172 -18.00 0.65 2.44
N LEU A 173 -18.11 -0.32 1.54
CA LEU A 173 -18.88 -1.55 1.73
C LEU A 173 -18.01 -2.72 2.23
N VAL A 174 -16.70 -2.50 2.33
CA VAL A 174 -15.72 -3.51 2.73
C VAL A 174 -15.39 -3.32 4.20
N ASP A 175 -15.78 -4.27 5.03
CA ASP A 175 -15.45 -4.24 6.46
C ASP A 175 -13.94 -4.42 6.68
N LYS A 176 -13.40 -3.69 7.66
CA LYS A 176 -11.97 -3.69 7.96
C LYS A 176 -11.46 -5.05 8.41
N GLU A 177 -12.12 -5.65 9.39
CA GLU A 177 -11.66 -6.89 10.00
C GLU A 177 -11.82 -8.08 9.06
N GLU A 178 -12.93 -8.11 8.31
CA GLU A 178 -13.15 -9.10 7.26
C GLU A 178 -12.09 -8.97 6.17
N TYR A 179 -11.80 -7.76 5.71
CA TYR A 179 -10.78 -7.51 4.68
C TYR A 179 -9.38 -7.93 5.16
N LEU A 180 -8.96 -7.54 6.36
CA LEU A 180 -7.64 -7.88 6.88
C LEU A 180 -7.49 -9.39 7.09
N THR A 181 -8.55 -10.06 7.54
CA THR A 181 -8.58 -11.51 7.71
C THR A 181 -8.49 -12.22 6.36
N ALA A 182 -9.32 -11.81 5.39
CA ALA A 182 -9.31 -12.37 4.04
C ALA A 182 -7.95 -12.16 3.35
N MET A 183 -7.33 -10.96 3.49
CA MET A 183 -6.01 -10.69 2.92
C MET A 183 -4.91 -11.51 3.59
N LYS A 184 -4.99 -11.78 4.89
CA LYS A 184 -4.01 -12.61 5.61
C LYS A 184 -4.00 -14.05 5.10
N VAL A 185 -5.16 -14.61 4.77
CA VAL A 185 -5.28 -16.00 4.27
C VAL A 185 -5.18 -16.09 2.75
N SER A 186 -5.31 -14.99 2.02
CA SER A 186 -5.36 -14.95 0.55
C SER A 186 -4.13 -15.57 -0.16
N PRO A 187 -2.90 -15.57 0.41
CA PRO A 187 -1.78 -16.28 -0.19
C PRO A 187 -2.00 -17.78 -0.34
N ILE A 188 -2.85 -18.38 0.50
CA ILE A 188 -3.15 -19.81 0.49
C ILE A 188 -4.53 -20.05 -0.13
N LYS A 189 -5.51 -19.21 0.20
CA LYS A 189 -6.90 -19.32 -0.20
C LYS A 189 -7.51 -17.94 -0.43
N ASP A 190 -7.74 -17.59 -1.67
CA ASP A 190 -8.19 -16.28 -2.11
C ASP A 190 -9.71 -16.14 -2.30
N VAL A 191 -10.47 -17.19 -1.98
CA VAL A 191 -11.94 -17.21 -2.17
C VAL A 191 -12.62 -16.12 -1.36
N GLU A 192 -12.24 -15.94 -0.09
CA GLU A 192 -12.84 -14.97 0.81
C GLU A 192 -12.61 -13.53 0.32
N ILE A 193 -11.38 -13.20 -0.10
CA ILE A 193 -11.11 -11.85 -0.62
C ILE A 193 -11.81 -11.61 -1.96
N LYS A 194 -11.91 -12.60 -2.84
CA LYS A 194 -12.68 -12.52 -4.08
C LYS A 194 -14.16 -12.27 -3.80
N MET A 195 -14.77 -13.00 -2.86
CA MET A 195 -16.18 -12.82 -2.50
C MET A 195 -16.43 -11.42 -1.92
N LEU A 196 -15.57 -10.98 -1.00
CA LEU A 196 -15.69 -9.69 -0.33
C LEU A 196 -15.59 -8.53 -1.34
N LEU A 197 -14.58 -8.54 -2.20
CA LEU A 197 -14.39 -7.49 -3.20
C LEU A 197 -15.47 -7.54 -4.29
N LYS A 198 -15.95 -8.72 -4.67
CA LYS A 198 -17.02 -8.87 -5.66
C LYS A 198 -18.34 -8.26 -5.18
N ALA A 199 -18.66 -8.42 -3.89
CA ALA A 199 -19.84 -7.81 -3.29
C ALA A 199 -19.78 -6.27 -3.25
N ALA A 200 -18.59 -5.69 -3.24
CA ALA A 200 -18.36 -4.26 -3.21
C ALA A 200 -18.15 -3.62 -4.60
N LEU A 201 -18.26 -4.38 -5.70
CA LEU A 201 -18.12 -3.85 -7.05
C LEU A 201 -19.22 -2.83 -7.39
N THR A 202 -18.83 -1.73 -8.04
CA THR A 202 -19.74 -0.70 -8.54
C THR A 202 -19.32 -0.22 -9.93
N ASP A 203 -20.29 0.22 -10.73
CA ASP A 203 -20.09 0.84 -12.05
C ASP A 203 -19.82 2.36 -11.98
N LYS A 204 -19.78 2.94 -10.78
CA LYS A 204 -19.57 4.38 -10.57
C LYS A 204 -18.09 4.76 -10.68
N ILE A 205 -17.45 4.38 -11.77
CA ILE A 205 -15.99 4.48 -12.04
C ILE A 205 -15.41 5.90 -11.99
N ASN A 206 -16.23 6.94 -12.26
CA ASN A 206 -15.82 8.35 -12.25
C ASN A 206 -16.39 9.12 -11.04
N ASN A 207 -16.79 8.42 -9.98
CA ASN A 207 -17.35 9.05 -8.80
C ASN A 207 -16.24 9.40 -7.80
N LYS A 208 -15.91 10.70 -7.71
CA LYS A 208 -14.90 11.21 -6.76
C LYS A 208 -15.18 10.80 -5.31
N LYS A 209 -16.45 10.73 -4.90
CA LYS A 209 -16.80 10.35 -3.51
C LYS A 209 -16.43 8.90 -3.23
N ILE A 210 -16.67 7.99 -4.16
CA ILE A 210 -16.30 6.57 -4.03
C ILE A 210 -14.78 6.44 -3.98
N PHE A 211 -14.05 7.07 -4.91
CA PHE A 211 -12.60 7.06 -4.92
C PHE A 211 -12.01 7.59 -3.61
N MET A 212 -12.47 8.75 -3.12
CA MET A 212 -11.94 9.33 -1.89
C MET A 212 -12.33 8.55 -0.63
N LYS A 213 -13.49 7.87 -0.61
CA LYS A 213 -13.82 6.92 0.47
C LYS A 213 -12.84 5.75 0.51
N GLY A 214 -12.42 5.24 -0.65
CA GLY A 214 -11.39 4.20 -0.73
C GLY A 214 -10.06 4.66 -0.15
N VAL A 215 -9.67 5.91 -0.43
CA VAL A 215 -8.48 6.52 0.16
C VAL A 215 -8.62 6.66 1.68
N ASP A 216 -9.76 7.16 2.17
CA ASP A 216 -10.04 7.29 3.61
C ASP A 216 -10.01 5.92 4.31
N GLN A 217 -10.65 4.91 3.74
CA GLN A 217 -10.70 3.56 4.28
C GLN A 217 -9.32 2.91 4.36
N SER A 218 -8.43 3.24 3.43
CA SER A 218 -7.05 2.75 3.44
C SER A 218 -6.29 3.16 4.70
N TYR A 219 -6.54 4.36 5.23
CA TYR A 219 -5.94 4.79 6.50
C TYR A 219 -6.55 4.09 7.71
N SER A 220 -7.86 3.82 7.67
CA SER A 220 -8.53 3.02 8.70
C SER A 220 -7.91 1.62 8.80
N TYR A 221 -7.58 0.98 7.68
CA TYR A 221 -6.94 -0.35 7.67
C TYR A 221 -5.53 -0.34 8.27
N ASP A 222 -4.79 0.74 8.11
CA ASP A 222 -3.44 0.88 8.66
C ASP A 222 -3.43 1.23 10.17
N GLY A 223 -4.61 1.39 10.78
CA GLY A 223 -4.75 1.66 12.23
C GLY A 223 -4.63 3.14 12.61
N TYR A 224 -4.54 4.04 11.64
CA TYR A 224 -4.51 5.48 11.87
C TYR A 224 -5.92 6.06 11.96
N SER A 225 -6.10 7.04 12.86
CA SER A 225 -7.33 7.80 12.98
C SER A 225 -7.51 8.69 11.75
N SER A 226 -8.57 8.48 10.98
CA SER A 226 -8.76 9.17 9.71
C SER A 226 -9.29 10.59 9.85
N TYR A 227 -8.64 11.53 9.17
CA TYR A 227 -9.27 12.80 8.81
C TYR A 227 -10.22 12.57 7.62
N LYS A 228 -11.47 12.98 7.75
CA LYS A 228 -12.43 12.90 6.64
C LYS A 228 -12.05 13.93 5.56
N THR A 229 -12.19 13.55 4.29
CA THR A 229 -11.84 14.38 3.12
C THR A 229 -12.50 15.76 3.06
N LYS A 230 -13.51 16.02 3.87
CA LYS A 230 -14.18 17.34 3.97
C LYS A 230 -13.34 18.41 4.70
N GLU A 231 -12.27 18.03 5.38
CA GLU A 231 -11.47 18.92 6.26
C GLU A 231 -10.26 19.55 5.57
N PHE A 232 -10.11 19.35 4.24
CA PHE A 232 -9.05 19.99 3.46
C PHE A 232 -9.32 21.47 3.18
N ALA A 233 -9.27 22.30 4.23
CA ALA A 233 -9.01 23.72 4.04
C ALA A 233 -7.50 23.92 3.77
N PRO A 234 -7.10 24.78 2.82
CA PRO A 234 -5.69 24.99 2.51
C PRO A 234 -5.00 25.71 3.67
N LYS A 235 -4.39 24.96 4.58
CA LYS A 235 -3.39 25.51 5.50
C LYS A 235 -2.03 25.37 4.83
N THR A 236 -1.33 26.47 4.74
CA THR A 236 -0.07 26.65 4.02
C THR A 236 0.96 25.57 4.28
N CYS A 237 1.42 24.94 3.20
CA CYS A 237 2.37 23.82 3.11
C CYS A 237 3.79 24.11 3.68
N THR A 238 4.08 25.35 4.06
CA THR A 238 5.41 25.83 4.45
C THR A 238 5.88 25.34 5.82
N LYS A 239 4.97 25.10 6.77
CA LYS A 239 5.35 24.76 8.15
C LYS A 239 5.80 23.30 8.37
N ALA A 240 5.31 22.35 7.59
CA ALA A 240 5.67 20.94 7.77
C ALA A 240 7.07 20.64 7.23
N LYS A 241 7.43 21.21 6.06
CA LYS A 241 8.79 21.05 5.49
C LYS A 241 9.84 21.67 6.40
N THR A 242 9.58 22.84 6.98
CA THR A 242 10.50 23.52 7.90
C THR A 242 10.70 22.69 9.18
N LYS A 243 9.64 22.14 9.75
CA LYS A 243 9.73 21.34 10.98
C LYS A 243 10.44 19.98 10.78
N ILE A 244 10.23 19.34 9.64
CA ILE A 244 10.92 18.10 9.27
C ILE A 244 12.42 18.37 9.02
N GLN A 245 12.75 19.54 8.46
CA GLN A 245 14.12 19.95 8.20
C GLN A 245 14.84 20.35 9.49
N GLU A 246 14.21 21.09 10.38
CA GLU A 246 14.74 21.46 11.69
C GLU A 246 15.06 20.25 12.58
N VAL A 247 14.25 19.18 12.51
CA VAL A 247 14.51 17.93 13.26
C VAL A 247 15.69 17.15 12.65
N ARG A 248 15.81 17.10 11.32
CA ARG A 248 16.96 16.46 10.66
C ARG A 248 18.27 17.18 10.99
N GLU A 249 18.27 18.50 11.01
CA GLU A 249 19.46 19.30 11.34
C GLU A 249 19.87 19.13 12.81
N GLN A 250 18.91 18.92 13.73
CA GLN A 250 19.18 18.63 15.14
C GLN A 250 19.73 17.21 15.37
N ASP A 251 19.26 16.22 14.60
CA ASP A 251 19.77 14.85 14.67
C ASP A 251 21.20 14.76 14.11
N GLU A 252 21.53 15.50 13.05
CA GLU A 252 22.89 15.58 12.48
C GLU A 252 23.90 16.31 13.41
N GLU A 253 23.43 17.28 14.21
CA GLU A 253 24.26 17.97 15.21
C GLU A 253 24.52 17.12 16.47
N MET A 254 23.69 16.15 16.78
CA MET A 254 23.88 15.22 17.93
C MET A 254 24.77 14.01 17.60
N GLU A 255 25.03 13.73 16.31
CA GLU A 255 25.92 12.66 15.87
C GLU A 255 27.37 13.12 15.65
N GLN A 256 27.71 14.39 15.85
CA GLN A 256 29.06 14.95 15.83
C GLN A 256 29.61 15.15 17.25
#